data_d477c5c8acfc927ed70e4ef08d976136
#
_entry.id   d477c5c8acfc927ed70e4ef08d976136
#
_cell.length_a   1.000
_cell.length_b   1.000
_cell.length_c   1.000
_cell.angle_alpha   90.00
_cell.angle_beta   90.00
_cell.angle_gamma   90.00
#
_symmetry.space_group_name_H-M   'P 1'
#
loop_
_entity.id
_entity.type
_entity.pdbx_description
1 polymer ?
#
loop_
_entity_poly.entity_id
_entity_poly.type
_entity_poly.pdbx_seq_one_letter_code
_entity_poly.pdbx_strand_id
1 'polypeptide(L)'
;MARFSKMEVLAAMKATGMVPVFYNKDIEVCKNVLKACYEGGVRAFEFTNRGDFAHEIFCELNKWAAKECPEMVMGVGSIVDAGTASLYIQLGANFVVGPLFNAEVAKTCNRRLIPYTPGCGSVNEIGNAQEAGCDLCKIFPAGNVGGPSFVKNVLAPMPWTMIMATGAVEPSEENLSAWFKNGVTVVGMGSKLFPKEAMAAGNWGEITKICKDALDIIARYRKYSFEQITKKPATFVAGFFILFPHPYIG
;
A
#
# COMPACT_ATOMS: atom_id res chain seq x y z
N MET A 1 -11.32 -16.32 3.51
CA MET A 1 -9.96 -16.17 2.91
C MET A 1 -9.91 -14.84 2.16
N ALA A 2 -8.74 -14.20 2.09
CA ALA A 2 -8.55 -13.01 1.28
C ALA A 2 -8.99 -13.25 -0.17
N ARG A 3 -9.59 -12.26 -0.82
CA ARG A 3 -10.07 -12.35 -2.21
C ARG A 3 -8.95 -12.28 -3.24
N PHE A 4 -7.87 -11.59 -2.88
CA PHE A 4 -6.71 -11.38 -3.75
C PHE A 4 -5.49 -12.10 -3.18
N SER A 5 -4.68 -12.67 -4.04
CA SER A 5 -3.39 -13.24 -3.69
C SER A 5 -2.39 -12.13 -3.28
N LYS A 6 -1.32 -12.51 -2.57
CA LYS A 6 -0.24 -11.59 -2.19
C LYS A 6 0.30 -10.80 -3.39
N MET A 7 0.47 -11.46 -4.53
CA MET A 7 1.00 -10.84 -5.74
C MET A 7 0.04 -9.81 -6.34
N GLU A 8 -1.26 -10.12 -6.38
CA GLU A 8 -2.30 -9.19 -6.86
C GLU A 8 -2.41 -7.96 -5.96
N VAL A 9 -2.33 -8.14 -4.63
CA VAL A 9 -2.33 -7.02 -3.68
C VAL A 9 -1.15 -6.07 -3.93
N LEU A 10 0.06 -6.61 -3.99
CA LEU A 10 1.28 -5.81 -4.23
C LEU A 10 1.26 -5.14 -5.61
N ALA A 11 0.75 -5.86 -6.62
CA ALA A 11 0.57 -5.31 -7.97
C ALA A 11 -0.42 -4.14 -7.98
N ALA A 12 -1.59 -4.28 -7.32
CA ALA A 12 -2.60 -3.22 -7.22
C ALA A 12 -2.04 -1.97 -6.50
N MET A 13 -1.36 -2.15 -5.37
CA MET A 13 -0.71 -1.05 -4.64
C MET A 13 0.35 -0.36 -5.51
N LYS A 14 1.19 -1.15 -6.15
CA LYS A 14 2.22 -0.64 -7.05
C LYS A 14 1.60 0.01 -8.29
N ALA A 15 0.50 -0.48 -8.84
CA ALA A 15 -0.17 0.09 -10.01
C ALA A 15 -0.81 1.45 -9.72
N THR A 16 -1.46 1.65 -8.60
CA THR A 16 -2.09 2.92 -8.21
C THR A 16 -1.14 3.90 -7.53
N GLY A 17 -0.21 3.40 -6.68
CA GLY A 17 0.75 4.19 -5.90
C GLY A 17 0.14 4.94 -4.73
N MET A 18 -1.13 4.76 -4.45
CA MET A 18 -1.82 5.39 -3.34
C MET A 18 -2.71 4.39 -2.61
N VAL A 19 -2.66 4.44 -1.29
CA VAL A 19 -3.55 3.72 -0.38
C VAL A 19 -4.18 4.75 0.55
N PRO A 20 -5.46 5.09 0.39
CA PRO A 20 -6.22 5.87 1.38
C PRO A 20 -6.23 5.15 2.72
N VAL A 21 -6.06 5.93 3.80
CA VAL A 21 -6.03 5.46 5.19
C VAL A 21 -7.19 6.10 5.92
N PHE A 22 -8.18 5.30 6.31
CA PHE A 22 -9.45 5.83 6.82
C PHE A 22 -10.03 4.99 7.97
N TYR A 23 -10.75 5.66 8.86
CA TYR A 23 -11.62 5.07 9.86
C TYR A 23 -12.82 5.99 10.11
N ASN A 24 -13.98 5.40 10.23
CA ASN A 24 -15.15 6.03 10.82
C ASN A 24 -15.96 4.97 11.58
N LYS A 25 -16.63 5.37 12.64
CA LYS A 25 -17.54 4.49 13.41
C LYS A 25 -18.89 4.25 12.71
N ASP A 26 -19.23 5.10 11.76
CA ASP A 26 -20.45 5.00 10.96
C ASP A 26 -20.16 4.23 9.69
N ILE A 27 -20.83 3.11 9.51
CA ILE A 27 -20.67 2.23 8.36
C ILE A 27 -21.11 2.87 7.05
N GLU A 28 -22.13 3.70 7.06
CA GLU A 28 -22.60 4.37 5.84
C GLU A 28 -21.60 5.42 5.37
N VAL A 29 -20.96 6.14 6.30
CA VAL A 29 -19.85 7.02 5.97
C VAL A 29 -18.68 6.21 5.38
N CYS A 30 -18.35 5.06 5.96
CA CYS A 30 -17.29 4.19 5.44
C CYS A 30 -17.59 3.70 4.02
N LYS A 31 -18.82 3.26 3.74
CA LYS A 31 -19.25 2.80 2.41
C LYS A 31 -19.14 3.93 1.38
N ASN A 32 -19.65 5.12 1.72
CA ASN A 32 -19.61 6.27 0.82
C ASN A 32 -18.19 6.73 0.50
N VAL A 33 -17.31 6.83 1.51
CA VAL A 33 -15.90 7.19 1.33
C VAL A 33 -15.18 6.15 0.47
N LEU A 34 -15.36 4.86 0.76
CA LEU A 34 -14.74 3.80 -0.01
C LEU A 34 -15.20 3.82 -1.47
N LYS A 35 -16.51 4.03 -1.72
CA LYS A 35 -17.06 4.15 -3.06
C LYS A 35 -16.48 5.35 -3.80
N ALA A 36 -16.40 6.51 -3.14
CA ALA A 36 -15.80 7.71 -3.72
C ALA A 36 -14.34 7.50 -4.10
N CYS A 37 -13.55 6.83 -3.25
CA CYS A 37 -12.18 6.46 -3.57
C CYS A 37 -12.11 5.49 -4.76
N TYR A 38 -12.98 4.49 -4.81
CA TYR A 38 -13.05 3.51 -5.89
C TYR A 38 -13.38 4.16 -7.25
N GLU A 39 -14.37 5.04 -7.27
CA GLU A 39 -14.76 5.83 -8.45
C GLU A 39 -13.65 6.80 -8.88
N GLY A 40 -12.85 7.30 -7.92
CA GLY A 40 -11.66 8.11 -8.17
C GLY A 40 -10.46 7.32 -8.72
N GLY A 41 -10.58 5.99 -8.89
CA GLY A 41 -9.52 5.14 -9.46
C GLY A 41 -8.65 4.40 -8.44
N VAL A 42 -8.91 4.53 -7.15
CA VAL A 42 -8.21 3.81 -6.08
C VAL A 42 -8.53 2.31 -6.15
N ARG A 43 -7.51 1.46 -5.93
CA ARG A 43 -7.67 0.00 -5.94
C ARG A 43 -7.13 -0.71 -4.70
N ALA A 44 -6.58 0.03 -3.72
CA ALA A 44 -6.22 -0.50 -2.40
C ALA A 44 -6.62 0.50 -1.32
N PHE A 45 -7.25 0.04 -0.25
CA PHE A 45 -7.81 0.88 0.80
C PHE A 45 -7.48 0.29 2.18
N GLU A 46 -6.89 1.10 3.06
CA GLU A 46 -6.55 0.76 4.43
C GLU A 46 -7.63 1.27 5.39
N PHE A 47 -8.44 0.36 5.92
CA PHE A 47 -9.29 0.66 7.07
C PHE A 47 -8.47 0.54 8.36
N THR A 48 -8.52 1.51 9.25
CA THR A 48 -7.68 1.47 10.45
C THR A 48 -8.42 1.00 11.69
N ASN A 49 -7.80 0.09 12.44
CA ASN A 49 -8.27 -0.40 13.73
C ASN A 49 -8.03 0.63 14.84
N ARG A 50 -8.84 1.71 14.87
CA ARG A 50 -8.67 2.86 15.80
C ARG A 50 -9.83 3.11 16.74
N GLY A 51 -10.81 2.24 16.78
CA GLY A 51 -11.95 2.38 17.68
C GLY A 51 -12.44 1.04 18.19
N ASP A 52 -13.19 1.09 19.27
CA ASP A 52 -13.87 -0.08 19.78
C ASP A 52 -14.81 -0.65 18.70
N PHE A 53 -14.88 -1.97 18.59
CA PHE A 53 -15.69 -2.67 17.58
C PHE A 53 -15.35 -2.33 16.11
N ALA A 54 -14.18 -1.73 15.84
CA ALA A 54 -13.74 -1.43 14.47
C ALA A 54 -13.74 -2.67 13.55
N HIS A 55 -13.52 -3.85 14.12
CA HIS A 55 -13.54 -5.13 13.40
C HIS A 55 -14.94 -5.50 12.87
N GLU A 56 -16.02 -5.10 13.55
CA GLU A 56 -17.39 -5.33 13.09
C GLU A 56 -17.69 -4.45 11.87
N ILE A 57 -17.30 -3.17 11.94
CA ILE A 57 -17.42 -2.22 10.82
C ILE A 57 -16.60 -2.72 9.61
N PHE A 58 -15.36 -3.15 9.84
CA PHE A 58 -14.53 -3.71 8.78
C PHE A 58 -15.18 -4.94 8.13
N CYS A 59 -15.74 -5.84 8.95
CA CYS A 59 -16.40 -7.06 8.47
C CYS A 59 -17.55 -6.71 7.52
N GLU A 60 -18.41 -5.79 7.92
CA GLU A 60 -19.53 -5.34 7.08
C GLU A 60 -19.05 -4.62 5.83
N LEU A 61 -18.13 -3.66 6.00
CA LEU A 61 -17.57 -2.90 4.88
C LEU A 61 -16.89 -3.80 3.85
N ASN A 62 -16.13 -4.80 4.29
CA ASN A 62 -15.43 -5.73 3.39
C ASN A 62 -16.40 -6.61 2.60
N LYS A 63 -17.50 -7.08 3.25
CA LYS A 63 -18.56 -7.82 2.56
C LYS A 63 -19.29 -6.96 1.53
N TRP A 64 -19.55 -5.72 1.86
CA TRP A 64 -20.17 -4.75 0.96
C TRP A 64 -19.24 -4.40 -0.21
N ALA A 65 -17.97 -4.11 0.07
CA ALA A 65 -16.96 -3.81 -0.95
C ALA A 65 -16.76 -4.96 -1.95
N ALA A 66 -16.92 -6.20 -1.51
CA ALA A 66 -16.82 -7.37 -2.39
C ALA A 66 -17.88 -7.36 -3.51
N LYS A 67 -19.02 -6.70 -3.30
CA LYS A 67 -20.14 -6.61 -4.25
C LYS A 67 -20.08 -5.33 -5.05
N GLU A 68 -19.93 -4.20 -4.37
CA GLU A 68 -20.08 -2.86 -4.95
C GLU A 68 -18.78 -2.29 -5.54
N CYS A 69 -17.63 -2.75 -5.04
CA CYS A 69 -16.30 -2.32 -5.45
C CYS A 69 -15.39 -3.56 -5.67
N PRO A 70 -15.71 -4.44 -6.64
CA PRO A 70 -15.10 -5.77 -6.75
C PRO A 70 -13.59 -5.76 -6.97
N GLU A 71 -13.01 -4.71 -7.53
CA GLU A 71 -11.56 -4.57 -7.72
C GLU A 71 -10.84 -3.91 -6.52
N MET A 72 -11.58 -3.46 -5.49
CA MET A 72 -10.99 -2.85 -4.32
C MET A 72 -10.34 -3.90 -3.42
N VAL A 73 -9.04 -3.76 -3.22
CA VAL A 73 -8.25 -4.55 -2.27
C VAL A 73 -8.39 -3.93 -0.90
N MET A 74 -9.13 -4.60 0.00
CA MET A 74 -9.37 -4.13 1.35
C MET A 74 -8.30 -4.64 2.31
N GLY A 75 -7.65 -3.75 3.02
CA GLY A 75 -6.70 -4.07 4.09
C GLY A 75 -7.00 -3.37 5.39
N VAL A 76 -6.25 -3.72 6.40
CA VAL A 76 -6.39 -3.15 7.74
C VAL A 76 -5.08 -2.53 8.21
N GLY A 77 -5.20 -1.37 8.87
CA GLY A 77 -4.08 -0.66 9.50
C GLY A 77 -4.21 -0.53 10.99
N SER A 78 -3.19 0.05 11.61
CA SER A 78 -3.05 0.20 13.06
C SER A 78 -2.95 -1.15 13.80
N ILE A 79 -2.38 -2.15 13.16
CA ILE A 79 -2.21 -3.49 13.74
C ILE A 79 -0.85 -3.55 14.45
N VAL A 80 -0.88 -3.91 15.73
CA VAL A 80 0.31 -3.93 16.59
C VAL A 80 0.65 -5.31 17.15
N ASP A 81 -0.25 -6.29 17.00
CA ASP A 81 -0.08 -7.65 17.52
C ASP A 81 -0.64 -8.73 16.57
N ALA A 82 -0.17 -9.96 16.77
CA ALA A 82 -0.53 -11.10 15.94
C ALA A 82 -1.98 -11.58 16.13
N GLY A 83 -2.55 -11.41 17.32
CA GLY A 83 -3.93 -11.78 17.60
C GLY A 83 -4.91 -10.93 16.80
N THR A 84 -4.71 -9.62 16.86
CA THR A 84 -5.49 -8.65 16.06
C THR A 84 -5.28 -8.87 14.57
N ALA A 85 -4.05 -9.12 14.11
CA ALA A 85 -3.79 -9.47 12.71
C ALA A 85 -4.60 -10.71 12.27
N SER A 86 -4.59 -11.78 13.10
CA SER A 86 -5.36 -13.01 12.83
C SER A 86 -6.86 -12.76 12.71
N LEU A 87 -7.41 -11.93 13.59
CA LEU A 87 -8.83 -11.54 13.55
C LEU A 87 -9.18 -10.90 12.20
N TYR A 88 -8.45 -9.86 11.79
CA TYR A 88 -8.76 -9.16 10.54
C TYR A 88 -8.49 -10.01 9.29
N ILE A 89 -7.49 -10.87 9.29
CA ILE A 89 -7.27 -11.85 8.22
C ILE A 89 -8.47 -12.82 8.12
N GLN A 90 -9.02 -13.25 9.26
CA GLN A 90 -10.23 -14.09 9.27
C GLN A 90 -11.46 -13.35 8.75
N LEU A 91 -11.53 -12.03 8.96
CA LEU A 91 -12.57 -11.16 8.40
C LEU A 91 -12.33 -10.79 6.92
N GLY A 92 -11.27 -11.32 6.31
CA GLY A 92 -11.01 -11.22 4.88
C GLY A 92 -10.10 -10.06 4.48
N ALA A 93 -9.31 -9.49 5.40
CA ALA A 93 -8.30 -8.51 5.04
C ALA A 93 -7.31 -9.10 4.04
N ASN A 94 -7.02 -8.35 2.97
CA ASN A 94 -6.10 -8.76 1.92
C ASN A 94 -4.67 -8.28 2.18
N PHE A 95 -4.47 -7.31 3.09
CA PHE A 95 -3.17 -6.87 3.58
C PHE A 95 -3.30 -6.30 5.00
N VAL A 96 -2.18 -6.28 5.71
CA VAL A 96 -2.06 -5.77 7.07
C VAL A 96 -1.01 -4.67 7.11
N VAL A 97 -1.31 -3.57 7.79
CA VAL A 97 -0.38 -2.44 8.01
C VAL A 97 -0.20 -2.21 9.51
N GLY A 98 1.04 -2.07 9.94
CA GLY A 98 1.39 -1.72 11.31
C GLY A 98 1.98 -0.32 11.43
N PRO A 99 1.92 0.32 12.62
CA PRO A 99 2.67 1.53 12.91
C PRO A 99 4.14 1.25 13.24
N LEU A 100 4.49 0.00 13.54
CA LEU A 100 5.81 -0.51 13.89
C LEU A 100 6.03 -1.89 13.29
N PHE A 101 7.27 -2.36 13.25
CA PHE A 101 7.59 -3.73 12.90
C PHE A 101 7.33 -4.67 14.10
N ASN A 102 6.63 -5.77 13.84
CA ASN A 102 6.40 -6.84 14.79
C ASN A 102 6.59 -8.20 14.09
N ALA A 103 7.57 -8.98 14.55
CA ALA A 103 7.94 -10.27 13.95
C ALA A 103 6.82 -11.31 14.01
N GLU A 104 6.01 -11.33 15.09
CA GLU A 104 4.89 -12.28 15.20
C GLU A 104 3.72 -11.90 14.26
N VAL A 105 3.50 -10.61 14.00
CA VAL A 105 2.57 -10.17 12.94
C VAL A 105 3.08 -10.63 11.57
N ALA A 106 4.37 -10.43 11.27
CA ALA A 106 4.98 -10.88 10.01
C ALA A 106 4.81 -12.40 9.82
N LYS A 107 5.13 -13.18 10.85
CA LYS A 107 4.96 -14.64 10.85
C LYS A 107 3.51 -15.09 10.64
N THR A 108 2.57 -14.40 11.29
CA THR A 108 1.13 -14.66 11.14
C THR A 108 0.66 -14.39 9.73
N CYS A 109 1.04 -13.26 9.16
CA CYS A 109 0.71 -12.87 7.79
C CYS A 109 1.33 -13.82 6.76
N ASN A 110 2.61 -14.17 6.93
CA ASN A 110 3.32 -15.10 6.02
C ASN A 110 2.66 -16.48 5.96
N ARG A 111 2.20 -17.03 7.10
CA ARG A 111 1.48 -18.31 7.15
C ARG A 111 0.19 -18.32 6.33
N ARG A 112 -0.38 -17.15 6.08
CA ARG A 112 -1.63 -16.96 5.36
C ARG A 112 -1.42 -16.33 3.98
N LEU A 113 -0.15 -16.08 3.58
CA LEU A 113 0.24 -15.38 2.35
C LEU A 113 -0.45 -14.01 2.20
N ILE A 114 -0.58 -13.29 3.32
CA ILE A 114 -1.11 -11.93 3.38
C ILE A 114 0.07 -10.96 3.45
N PRO A 115 0.17 -9.94 2.59
CA PRO A 115 1.20 -8.92 2.71
C PRO A 115 1.12 -8.18 4.05
N TYR A 116 2.27 -8.05 4.72
CA TYR A 116 2.40 -7.19 5.88
C TYR A 116 3.30 -6.01 5.55
N THR A 117 2.82 -4.80 5.81
CA THR A 117 3.51 -3.53 5.58
C THR A 117 3.76 -2.86 6.92
N PRO A 118 4.87 -3.20 7.61
CA PRO A 118 5.21 -2.66 8.93
C PRO A 118 5.69 -1.22 8.85
N GLY A 119 5.43 -0.44 9.90
CA GLY A 119 6.03 0.86 10.14
C GLY A 119 7.50 0.72 10.53
N CYS A 120 8.37 1.49 9.87
CA CYS A 120 9.79 1.54 10.09
C CYS A 120 10.24 3.00 10.19
N GLY A 121 11.04 3.33 11.20
CA GLY A 121 11.63 4.65 11.40
C GLY A 121 13.15 4.68 11.13
N SER A 122 13.75 3.56 10.77
CA SER A 122 15.19 3.43 10.51
C SER A 122 15.49 2.41 9.43
N VAL A 123 16.72 2.46 8.89
CA VAL A 123 17.23 1.49 7.91
C VAL A 123 17.29 0.07 8.51
N ASN A 124 17.66 -0.05 9.80
CA ASN A 124 17.69 -1.35 10.47
C ASN A 124 16.30 -1.98 10.57
N GLU A 125 15.28 -1.19 10.88
CA GLU A 125 13.90 -1.71 10.93
C GLU A 125 13.40 -2.13 9.54
N ILE A 126 13.80 -1.43 8.48
CA ILE A 126 13.52 -1.84 7.10
C ILE A 126 14.19 -3.18 6.79
N GLY A 127 15.49 -3.34 7.15
CA GLY A 127 16.23 -4.59 6.98
C GLY A 127 15.56 -5.74 7.71
N ASN A 128 15.24 -5.57 8.99
CA ASN A 128 14.55 -6.59 9.80
C ASN A 128 13.19 -6.96 9.23
N ALA A 129 12.44 -5.98 8.72
CA ALA A 129 11.16 -6.23 8.07
C ALA A 129 11.32 -7.06 6.79
N GLN A 130 12.31 -6.76 5.96
CA GLN A 130 12.62 -7.51 4.74
C GLN A 130 13.07 -8.94 5.05
N GLU A 131 13.92 -9.15 6.05
CA GLU A 131 14.30 -10.49 6.53
C GLU A 131 13.10 -11.31 7.01
N ALA A 132 12.09 -10.63 7.59
CA ALA A 132 10.83 -11.25 7.99
C ALA A 132 9.84 -11.46 6.84
N GLY A 133 10.22 -11.21 5.57
CA GLY A 133 9.41 -11.44 4.38
C GLY A 133 8.40 -10.33 4.06
N CYS A 134 8.64 -9.10 4.54
CA CYS A 134 7.83 -7.94 4.19
C CYS A 134 8.34 -7.32 2.88
N ASP A 135 7.54 -7.42 1.82
CA ASP A 135 7.92 -6.91 0.48
C ASP A 135 7.82 -5.37 0.38
N LEU A 136 6.88 -4.77 1.10
CA LEU A 136 6.64 -3.33 1.14
C LEU A 136 6.81 -2.83 2.57
N CYS A 137 7.81 -1.99 2.82
CA CYS A 137 8.08 -1.40 4.13
C CYS A 137 7.48 0.00 4.21
N LYS A 138 6.71 0.27 5.26
CA LYS A 138 6.14 1.59 5.50
C LYS A 138 7.12 2.43 6.31
N ILE A 139 7.51 3.60 5.82
CA ILE A 139 8.16 4.60 6.67
C ILE A 139 7.10 5.38 7.43
N PHE A 140 7.23 5.44 8.77
CA PHE A 140 6.25 6.07 9.63
C PHE A 140 6.86 6.55 10.96
N PRO A 141 6.52 7.80 11.40
CA PRO A 141 5.84 8.86 10.65
C PRO A 141 6.78 9.48 9.60
N ALA A 142 6.43 9.39 8.32
CA ALA A 142 7.37 9.62 7.21
C ALA A 142 8.00 11.02 7.20
N GLY A 143 7.22 12.06 7.52
CA GLY A 143 7.74 13.43 7.63
C GLY A 143 8.79 13.60 8.74
N ASN A 144 8.58 12.92 9.89
CA ASN A 144 9.46 13.05 11.06
C ASN A 144 10.76 12.25 10.91
N VAL A 145 10.77 11.17 10.14
CA VAL A 145 11.97 10.34 9.92
C VAL A 145 12.86 10.83 8.78
N GLY A 146 12.56 11.98 8.20
CA GLY A 146 13.40 12.62 7.19
C GLY A 146 12.74 12.85 5.82
N GLY A 147 11.47 12.52 5.67
CA GLY A 147 10.69 12.85 4.47
C GLY A 147 11.20 12.18 3.19
N PRO A 148 10.99 12.81 2.04
CA PRO A 148 11.44 12.27 0.74
C PRO A 148 12.94 12.01 0.64
N SER A 149 13.77 12.79 1.37
CA SER A 149 15.22 12.60 1.38
C SER A 149 15.63 11.29 2.07
N PHE A 150 14.91 10.86 3.10
CA PHE A 150 15.14 9.55 3.72
C PHE A 150 14.92 8.42 2.72
N VAL A 151 13.84 8.47 1.94
CA VAL A 151 13.57 7.47 0.87
C VAL A 151 14.74 7.40 -0.11
N LYS A 152 15.18 8.54 -0.63
CA LYS A 152 16.32 8.63 -1.56
C LYS A 152 17.57 7.99 -0.97
N ASN A 153 17.88 8.32 0.28
CA ASN A 153 19.08 7.86 0.96
C ASN A 153 19.04 6.34 1.26
N VAL A 154 17.88 5.79 1.58
CA VAL A 154 17.69 4.32 1.73
C VAL A 154 17.86 3.62 0.39
N LEU A 155 17.24 4.14 -0.68
CA LEU A 155 17.27 3.50 -2.00
C LEU A 155 18.64 3.58 -2.71
N ALA A 156 19.54 4.43 -2.26
CA ALA A 156 20.89 4.50 -2.82
C ALA A 156 21.68 3.18 -2.62
N PRO A 157 21.85 2.67 -1.38
CA PRO A 157 22.48 1.37 -1.14
C PRO A 157 21.52 0.17 -1.30
N MET A 158 20.20 0.36 -1.22
CA MET A 158 19.19 -0.71 -1.21
C MET A 158 18.12 -0.48 -2.29
N PRO A 159 18.48 -0.44 -3.58
CA PRO A 159 17.56 -0.06 -4.68
C PRO A 159 16.42 -1.06 -4.92
N TRP A 160 16.48 -2.26 -4.36
CA TRP A 160 15.44 -3.28 -4.40
C TRP A 160 14.29 -3.02 -3.43
N THR A 161 14.45 -2.10 -2.46
CA THR A 161 13.47 -1.85 -1.41
C THR A 161 12.23 -1.15 -1.96
N MET A 162 11.05 -1.71 -1.67
CA MET A 162 9.79 -1.03 -1.92
C MET A 162 9.35 -0.30 -0.65
N ILE A 163 9.08 1.00 -0.80
CA ILE A 163 8.75 1.89 0.32
C ILE A 163 7.35 2.48 0.15
N MET A 164 6.56 2.39 1.23
CA MET A 164 5.31 3.14 1.42
C MET A 164 5.56 4.30 2.37
N ALA A 165 5.32 5.54 1.95
CA ALA A 165 5.40 6.68 2.84
C ALA A 165 4.04 7.00 3.45
N THR A 166 3.96 7.11 4.79
CA THR A 166 2.73 7.49 5.50
C THR A 166 3.03 8.52 6.59
N GLY A 167 2.25 9.58 6.61
CA GLY A 167 2.48 10.77 7.45
C GLY A 167 3.19 11.87 6.67
N ALA A 168 2.65 13.08 6.75
CA ALA A 168 3.06 14.25 5.95
C ALA A 168 2.93 14.05 4.42
N VAL A 169 1.99 13.21 4.00
CA VAL A 169 1.61 13.06 2.58
C VAL A 169 0.32 13.82 2.32
N GLU A 170 0.33 14.63 1.28
CA GLU A 170 -0.80 15.49 0.89
C GLU A 170 -1.09 15.35 -0.62
N PRO A 171 -2.37 15.51 -1.06
CA PRO A 171 -2.75 15.35 -2.47
C PRO A 171 -2.42 16.59 -3.31
N SER A 172 -1.23 17.15 -3.14
CA SER A 172 -0.74 18.31 -3.89
C SER A 172 0.41 17.93 -4.82
N GLU A 173 0.52 18.65 -5.92
CA GLU A 173 1.61 18.46 -6.91
C GLU A 173 2.98 18.52 -6.26
N GLU A 174 3.21 19.55 -5.41
CA GLU A 174 4.49 19.72 -4.73
C GLU A 174 4.84 18.54 -3.84
N ASN A 175 3.90 18.12 -2.99
CA ASN A 175 4.13 17.05 -2.02
C ASN A 175 4.29 15.69 -2.72
N LEU A 176 3.36 15.30 -3.58
CA LEU A 176 3.41 14.01 -4.27
C LEU A 176 4.62 13.90 -5.20
N SER A 177 4.95 14.97 -5.95
CA SER A 177 6.13 14.96 -6.81
C SER A 177 7.42 14.78 -6.01
N ALA A 178 7.52 15.39 -4.81
CA ALA A 178 8.68 15.21 -3.94
C ALA A 178 8.86 13.76 -3.51
N TRP A 179 7.78 13.06 -3.13
CA TRP A 179 7.84 11.65 -2.75
C TRP A 179 8.23 10.75 -3.93
N PHE A 180 7.54 10.88 -5.07
CA PHE A 180 7.75 9.97 -6.21
C PHE A 180 9.06 10.19 -6.95
N LYS A 181 9.55 11.45 -7.06
CA LYS A 181 10.88 11.74 -7.62
C LYS A 181 12.01 11.13 -6.79
N ASN A 182 11.81 10.95 -5.49
CA ASN A 182 12.79 10.31 -4.59
C ASN A 182 12.63 8.79 -4.49
N GLY A 183 11.70 8.18 -5.26
CA GLY A 183 11.61 6.74 -5.44
C GLY A 183 10.65 6.02 -4.54
N VAL A 184 9.74 6.72 -3.83
CA VAL A 184 8.67 6.04 -3.09
C VAL A 184 7.84 5.17 -4.05
N THR A 185 7.43 3.99 -3.60
CA THR A 185 6.63 3.06 -4.40
C THR A 185 5.15 3.36 -4.26
N VAL A 186 4.71 3.64 -3.02
CA VAL A 186 3.32 3.85 -2.63
C VAL A 186 3.26 4.94 -1.58
N VAL A 187 2.19 5.71 -1.55
CA VAL A 187 1.89 6.63 -0.45
C VAL A 187 0.62 6.21 0.29
N GLY A 188 0.70 6.20 1.63
CA GLY A 188 -0.47 6.09 2.50
C GLY A 188 -0.98 7.47 2.86
N MET A 189 -2.21 7.80 2.49
CA MET A 189 -2.75 9.14 2.64
C MET A 189 -4.05 9.13 3.46
N GLY A 190 -4.03 9.85 4.59
CA GLY A 190 -5.14 9.91 5.53
C GLY A 190 -6.01 11.17 5.36
N SER A 191 -6.15 11.92 6.44
CA SER A 191 -7.10 13.06 6.57
C SER A 191 -7.03 14.11 5.46
N LYS A 192 -5.91 14.26 4.79
CA LYS A 192 -5.77 15.19 3.67
C LYS A 192 -6.56 14.81 2.42
N LEU A 193 -6.92 13.51 2.27
CA LEU A 193 -7.85 13.06 1.22
C LEU A 193 -9.31 13.33 1.56
N PHE A 194 -9.63 13.58 2.83
CA PHE A 194 -10.98 13.64 3.35
C PHE A 194 -11.22 14.99 4.05
N PRO A 195 -11.44 16.08 3.28
CA PRO A 195 -11.73 17.40 3.85
C PRO A 195 -12.93 17.35 4.79
N LYS A 196 -12.80 17.97 5.97
CA LYS A 196 -13.85 17.93 7.00
C LYS A 196 -15.18 18.50 6.50
N GLU A 197 -15.11 19.53 5.70
CA GLU A 197 -16.27 20.20 5.10
C GLU A 197 -16.99 19.27 4.12
N ALA A 198 -16.26 18.60 3.23
CA ALA A 198 -16.82 17.63 2.29
C ALA A 198 -17.44 16.43 3.03
N MET A 199 -16.76 15.92 4.06
CA MET A 199 -17.26 14.83 4.90
C MET A 199 -18.56 15.22 5.62
N ALA A 200 -18.62 16.42 6.22
CA ALA A 200 -19.79 16.91 6.96
C ALA A 200 -20.99 17.18 6.02
N ALA A 201 -20.73 17.63 4.80
CA ALA A 201 -21.76 17.90 3.79
C ALA A 201 -22.18 16.64 3.00
N GLY A 202 -21.55 15.49 3.19
CA GLY A 202 -21.77 14.30 2.36
C GLY A 202 -21.38 14.51 0.90
N ASN A 203 -20.44 15.42 0.61
CA ASN A 203 -19.96 15.72 -0.73
C ASN A 203 -18.91 14.70 -1.19
N TRP A 204 -19.36 13.48 -1.47
CA TRP A 204 -18.50 12.35 -1.88
C TRP A 204 -17.84 12.58 -3.24
N GLY A 205 -18.48 13.36 -4.13
CA GLY A 205 -17.92 13.74 -5.42
C GLY A 205 -16.62 14.54 -5.32
N GLU A 206 -16.45 15.35 -4.28
CA GLU A 206 -15.19 16.04 -4.00
C GLU A 206 -14.09 15.07 -3.64
N ILE A 207 -14.38 14.04 -2.82
CA ILE A 207 -13.40 12.99 -2.47
C ILE A 207 -12.99 12.22 -3.74
N THR A 208 -13.95 11.86 -4.59
CA THR A 208 -13.68 11.22 -5.89
C THR A 208 -12.71 12.05 -6.72
N LYS A 209 -12.98 13.36 -6.82
CA LYS A 209 -12.11 14.30 -7.56
C LYS A 209 -10.72 14.38 -6.98
N ILE A 210 -10.58 14.55 -5.65
CA ILE A 210 -9.28 14.61 -4.97
C ILE A 210 -8.47 13.33 -5.22
N CYS A 211 -9.10 12.16 -5.12
CA CYS A 211 -8.45 10.88 -5.39
C CYS A 211 -7.96 10.78 -6.84
N LYS A 212 -8.79 11.16 -7.79
CA LYS A 212 -8.44 11.18 -9.22
C LYS A 212 -7.27 12.12 -9.50
N ASP A 213 -7.37 13.37 -9.03
CA ASP A 213 -6.31 14.38 -9.23
C ASP A 213 -4.97 13.90 -8.61
N ALA A 214 -5.02 13.30 -7.42
CA ALA A 214 -3.83 12.74 -6.78
C ALA A 214 -3.22 11.59 -7.59
N LEU A 215 -4.03 10.67 -8.13
CA LEU A 215 -3.55 9.58 -8.97
C LEU A 215 -2.97 10.09 -10.29
N ASP A 216 -3.53 11.13 -10.89
CA ASP A 216 -3.02 11.77 -12.11
C ASP A 216 -1.64 12.42 -11.85
N ILE A 217 -1.45 13.05 -10.68
CA ILE A 217 -0.14 13.57 -10.25
C ILE A 217 0.85 12.41 -10.08
N ILE A 218 0.47 11.37 -9.34
CA ILE A 218 1.31 10.20 -9.09
C ILE A 218 1.76 9.59 -10.43
N ALA A 219 0.86 9.41 -11.38
CA ALA A 219 1.17 8.82 -12.69
C ALA A 219 2.25 9.62 -13.45
N ARG A 220 2.26 10.97 -13.33
CA ARG A 220 3.26 11.83 -13.99
C ARG A 220 4.67 11.69 -13.40
N TYR A 221 4.79 11.42 -12.10
CA TYR A 221 6.09 11.42 -11.41
C TYR A 221 6.66 10.05 -11.10
N ARG A 222 5.97 8.99 -11.42
CA ARG A 222 6.47 7.63 -11.23
C ARG A 222 7.57 7.29 -12.22
N LYS A 223 8.70 6.79 -11.72
CA LYS A 223 9.80 6.29 -12.55
C LYS A 223 9.47 5.01 -13.33
N TYR A 224 8.40 4.29 -12.95
CA TYR A 224 8.02 3.02 -13.55
C TYR A 224 6.51 2.97 -13.74
N SER A 225 6.02 3.44 -14.89
CA SER A 225 4.70 3.03 -15.34
C SER A 225 4.76 1.56 -15.78
N PHE A 226 3.69 0.82 -15.58
CA PHE A 226 3.58 -0.60 -16.01
C PHE A 226 3.90 -0.75 -17.51
N GLU A 227 3.62 0.26 -18.34
CA GLU A 227 3.96 0.33 -19.75
C GLU A 227 5.47 0.39 -20.04
N GLN A 228 6.28 0.92 -19.13
CA GLN A 228 7.74 0.96 -19.33
C GLN A 228 8.40 -0.38 -18.98
N ILE A 229 7.78 -1.17 -18.10
CA ILE A 229 8.27 -2.53 -17.80
C ILE A 229 8.01 -3.47 -18.97
N THR A 230 6.89 -3.30 -19.68
CA THR A 230 6.52 -4.11 -20.85
C THR A 230 7.18 -3.63 -22.14
N LYS A 231 7.70 -2.39 -22.19
CA LYS A 231 8.39 -1.81 -23.37
C LYS A 231 9.91 -1.96 -23.36
N LYS A 232 10.53 -2.59 -22.36
CA LYS A 232 11.93 -3.00 -22.51
C LYS A 232 11.98 -4.10 -23.59
N PRO A 233 12.65 -3.87 -24.73
CA PRO A 233 12.71 -4.88 -25.79
C PRO A 233 13.37 -6.14 -25.24
N ALA A 234 12.91 -7.30 -25.71
CA ALA A 234 13.40 -8.63 -25.38
C ALA A 234 14.89 -8.87 -25.75
N THR A 235 15.65 -7.84 -26.07
CA THR A 235 17.06 -7.88 -26.47
C THR A 235 18.04 -8.22 -25.35
N PHE A 236 17.59 -8.33 -24.09
CA PHE A 236 18.49 -8.68 -22.98
C PHE A 236 18.46 -10.16 -22.59
N VAL A 237 17.65 -11.00 -23.22
CA VAL A 237 17.59 -12.46 -22.91
C VAL A 237 18.36 -13.31 -23.93
N ALA A 238 18.75 -12.77 -25.10
CA ALA A 238 19.44 -13.52 -26.12
C ALA A 238 20.97 -13.66 -25.91
N GLY A 239 21.56 -13.00 -24.89
CA GLY A 239 23.02 -12.98 -24.68
C GLY A 239 23.55 -14.01 -23.68
N PHE A 240 22.73 -14.82 -23.02
CA PHE A 240 23.19 -15.70 -21.93
C PHE A 240 23.07 -17.22 -22.26
N PHE A 241 22.80 -17.62 -23.48
CA PHE A 241 22.65 -19.03 -23.85
C PHE A 241 23.72 -19.56 -24.82
N ILE A 242 24.89 -18.94 -24.90
CA ILE A 242 26.02 -19.55 -25.63
C ILE A 242 27.23 -19.49 -24.70
N LEU A 243 27.63 -20.65 -24.16
CA LEU A 243 28.93 -21.08 -23.71
C LEU A 243 28.88 -21.95 -22.43
N PHE A 244 28.40 -23.18 -22.60
CA PHE A 244 29.02 -24.33 -21.92
C PHE A 244 28.87 -25.56 -22.85
N PRO A 245 29.93 -25.96 -23.52
CA PRO A 245 29.97 -27.28 -24.15
C PRO A 245 30.13 -28.31 -23.03
N HIS A 246 29.19 -29.23 -22.93
CA HIS A 246 29.34 -30.42 -22.12
C HIS A 246 30.41 -31.33 -22.73
N PRO A 247 31.46 -31.71 -22.00
CA PRO A 247 32.17 -32.94 -22.26
C PRO A 247 31.76 -33.96 -21.19
N TYR A 248 31.13 -35.04 -21.62
CA TYR A 248 31.27 -36.38 -21.09
C TYR A 248 30.04 -37.20 -21.50
N ILE A 249 30.17 -37.85 -22.67
CA ILE A 249 29.63 -39.17 -22.95
C ILE A 249 30.83 -40.00 -23.39
N GLY A 250 31.19 -40.95 -22.55
CA GLY A 250 32.11 -42.03 -22.73
C GLY A 250 31.79 -43.08 -21.68
#